data_148f468fb47071e11672091d98b8a1e3
#
_entry.id   148f468fb47071e11672091d98b8a1e3
#
_cell.length_a   1.000
_cell.length_b   1.000
_cell.length_c   1.000
_cell.angle_alpha   90.00
_cell.angle_beta   90.00
_cell.angle_gamma   90.00
#
_symmetry.space_group_name_H-M   'P 1'
#
loop_
_entity.id
_entity.type
_entity.pdbx_description
1 polymer ?
#
loop_
_entity_poly.entity_id
_entity_poly.type
_entity_poly.pdbx_seq_one_letter_code
_entity_poly.pdbx_strand_id
1 'polypeptide(L)'
;DQRNPFGFLKKTLGKVGEPVIRKAMNIAMKVMGQQFVMGETIKDALERAEDKERKGFVYSYDMLGEGARTQKDADAYFTAYAHSIKAIGQAAKGKGPRKSPGISVKLSAIHPRYEFSQKDRVMVEIPEKLKKLCLLAKQYDIGLTVDAEESERLDISLDIIEKVFCDADLRDWNGFGIAVQSYQKSAIFVIDWLRELTQKVGRKIMVRLVKGAYWD
;
A
#
# COMPACT_ATOMS: atom_id res chain seq x y z
N ASP A 1 -47.65 -1.53 -43.60
CA ASP A 1 -46.38 -1.42 -42.92
C ASP A 1 -45.94 0.04 -42.75
N GLN A 2 -46.50 0.70 -41.74
CA GLN A 2 -46.06 2.04 -41.39
C GLN A 2 -44.77 1.90 -40.56
N ARG A 3 -43.65 2.15 -41.18
CA ARG A 3 -42.34 2.28 -40.52
C ARG A 3 -42.38 3.45 -39.57
N ASN A 4 -42.45 3.20 -38.29
CA ASN A 4 -42.46 4.20 -37.25
C ASN A 4 -41.15 5.03 -37.25
N PRO A 5 -41.14 6.27 -37.77
CA PRO A 5 -39.91 7.06 -37.90
C PRO A 5 -39.30 7.42 -36.55
N PHE A 6 -40.11 7.43 -35.47
CA PHE A 6 -39.61 7.66 -34.11
C PHE A 6 -38.81 6.48 -33.56
N GLY A 7 -39.12 5.24 -33.97
CA GLY A 7 -38.33 4.05 -33.58
C GLY A 7 -36.93 4.04 -34.19
N PHE A 8 -36.82 4.48 -35.44
CA PHE A 8 -35.52 4.59 -36.13
C PHE A 8 -34.68 5.74 -35.52
N LEU A 9 -35.30 6.90 -35.24
CA LEU A 9 -34.63 8.04 -34.63
C LEU A 9 -34.13 7.68 -33.22
N LYS A 10 -34.93 7.01 -32.41
CA LYS A 10 -34.57 6.56 -31.06
C LYS A 10 -33.42 5.55 -31.06
N LYS A 11 -33.40 4.64 -32.04
CA LYS A 11 -32.33 3.65 -32.20
C LYS A 11 -31.01 4.26 -32.71
N THR A 12 -31.11 5.30 -33.55
CA THR A 12 -29.96 6.02 -34.10
C THR A 12 -29.39 7.01 -33.09
N LEU A 13 -30.23 7.73 -32.36
CA LEU A 13 -29.82 8.59 -31.23
C LEU A 13 -29.21 7.79 -30.09
N GLY A 14 -29.71 6.59 -29.78
CA GLY A 14 -29.10 5.68 -28.81
C GLY A 14 -27.70 5.23 -29.21
N LYS A 15 -27.50 4.92 -30.50
CA LYS A 15 -26.18 4.48 -31.00
C LYS A 15 -25.15 5.61 -31.13
N VAL A 16 -25.59 6.82 -31.44
CA VAL A 16 -24.70 8.00 -31.56
C VAL A 16 -24.45 8.64 -30.19
N GLY A 17 -25.45 8.60 -29.31
CA GLY A 17 -25.32 9.15 -27.94
C GLY A 17 -24.47 8.28 -27.01
N GLU A 18 -24.49 6.94 -27.19
CA GLU A 18 -23.76 6.02 -26.32
C GLU A 18 -22.24 6.30 -26.24
N PRO A 19 -21.50 6.46 -27.35
CA PRO A 19 -20.06 6.75 -27.25
C PRO A 19 -19.78 8.13 -26.64
N VAL A 20 -20.65 9.11 -26.83
CA VAL A 20 -20.51 10.45 -26.23
C VAL A 20 -20.78 10.37 -24.73
N ILE A 21 -21.85 9.70 -24.31
CA ILE A 21 -22.17 9.47 -22.89
C ILE A 21 -21.05 8.67 -22.22
N ARG A 22 -20.57 7.62 -22.85
CA ARG A 22 -19.46 6.81 -22.34
C ARG A 22 -18.19 7.64 -22.16
N LYS A 23 -17.86 8.48 -23.14
CA LYS A 23 -16.70 9.38 -23.05
C LYS A 23 -16.87 10.42 -21.94
N ALA A 24 -18.04 11.00 -21.79
CA ALA A 24 -18.35 11.94 -20.72
C ALA A 24 -18.28 11.29 -19.34
N MET A 25 -18.83 10.08 -19.19
CA MET A 25 -18.72 9.30 -17.96
C MET A 25 -17.26 8.93 -17.62
N ASN A 26 -16.49 8.51 -18.61
CA ASN A 26 -15.08 8.20 -18.41
C ASN A 26 -14.28 9.44 -17.95
N ILE A 27 -14.57 10.62 -18.52
CA ILE A 27 -13.96 11.88 -18.09
C ILE A 27 -14.38 12.21 -16.67
N ALA A 28 -15.67 12.11 -16.33
CA ALA A 28 -16.17 12.36 -14.99
C ALA A 28 -15.56 11.39 -13.97
N MET A 29 -15.51 10.10 -14.28
CA MET A 29 -14.85 9.09 -13.42
C MET A 29 -13.36 9.38 -13.25
N LYS A 30 -12.67 9.81 -14.32
CA LYS A 30 -11.25 10.18 -14.23
C LYS A 30 -11.05 11.40 -13.33
N VAL A 31 -11.88 12.44 -13.46
CA VAL A 31 -11.82 13.64 -12.61
C VAL A 31 -12.12 13.29 -11.14
N MET A 32 -13.13 12.47 -10.88
CA MET A 32 -13.45 12.01 -9.52
C MET A 32 -12.36 11.11 -8.98
N GLY A 33 -11.89 10.14 -9.77
CA GLY A 33 -10.81 9.24 -9.39
C GLY A 33 -9.52 9.98 -9.02
N GLN A 34 -9.22 11.05 -9.70
CA GLN A 34 -8.05 11.90 -9.40
C GLN A 34 -8.06 12.55 -8.01
N GLN A 35 -9.22 12.63 -7.34
CA GLN A 35 -9.29 13.11 -5.96
C GLN A 35 -8.85 12.05 -4.95
N PHE A 36 -8.94 10.77 -5.30
CA PHE A 36 -8.68 9.64 -4.41
C PHE A 36 -7.46 8.82 -4.83
N VAL A 37 -7.10 8.84 -6.11
CA VAL A 37 -5.99 8.07 -6.67
C VAL A 37 -4.95 9.02 -7.22
N MET A 38 -3.71 8.89 -6.71
CA MET A 38 -2.59 9.78 -7.07
C MET A 38 -2.13 9.59 -8.51
N GLY A 39 -2.20 8.36 -9.04
CA GLY A 39 -1.85 7.99 -10.41
C GLY A 39 -2.21 6.53 -10.70
N GLU A 40 -2.29 6.17 -11.96
CA GLU A 40 -2.49 4.79 -12.40
C GLU A 40 -1.18 3.98 -12.30
N THR A 41 -0.04 4.67 -12.39
CA THR A 41 1.29 4.09 -12.22
C THR A 41 2.06 4.87 -11.15
N ILE A 42 3.11 4.24 -10.59
CA ILE A 42 4.00 4.93 -9.64
C ILE A 42 4.67 6.16 -10.26
N LYS A 43 4.94 6.13 -11.55
CA LYS A 43 5.51 7.26 -12.28
C LYS A 43 4.56 8.45 -12.30
N ASP A 44 3.29 8.21 -12.67
CA ASP A 44 2.26 9.26 -12.68
C ASP A 44 2.06 9.86 -11.27
N ALA A 45 2.09 8.99 -10.24
CA ALA A 45 1.96 9.42 -8.86
C ALA A 45 3.12 10.30 -8.42
N LEU A 46 4.36 9.95 -8.77
CA LEU A 46 5.56 10.74 -8.48
C LEU A 46 5.53 12.09 -9.20
N GLU A 47 5.22 12.12 -10.49
CA GLU A 47 5.11 13.36 -11.26
C GLU A 47 4.07 14.31 -10.65
N ARG A 48 2.92 13.76 -10.25
CA ARG A 48 1.85 14.56 -9.62
C ARG A 48 2.20 15.04 -8.21
N ALA A 49 3.07 14.34 -7.51
CA ALA A 49 3.51 14.71 -6.16
C ALA A 49 4.47 15.92 -6.17
N GLU A 50 5.22 16.16 -7.24
CA GLU A 50 6.30 17.15 -7.29
C GLU A 50 5.92 18.55 -6.78
N ASP A 51 4.75 19.06 -7.18
CA ASP A 51 4.28 20.40 -6.75
C ASP A 51 4.06 20.51 -5.25
N LYS A 52 3.59 19.43 -4.63
CA LYS A 52 3.37 19.37 -3.19
C LYS A 52 4.67 19.10 -2.44
N GLU A 53 5.54 18.27 -2.99
CA GLU A 53 6.86 18.00 -2.41
C GLU A 53 7.73 19.26 -2.38
N ARG A 54 7.65 20.11 -3.39
CA ARG A 54 8.27 21.44 -3.37
C ARG A 54 7.78 22.34 -2.25
N LYS A 55 6.55 22.11 -1.76
CA LYS A 55 5.95 22.80 -0.61
C LYS A 55 6.23 22.12 0.73
N GLY A 56 7.06 21.08 0.74
CA GLY A 56 7.49 20.36 1.95
C GLY A 56 6.61 19.17 2.33
N PHE A 57 5.64 18.78 1.50
CA PHE A 57 4.87 17.56 1.74
C PHE A 57 5.70 16.32 1.40
N VAL A 58 5.46 15.23 2.12
CA VAL A 58 6.08 13.93 1.90
C VAL A 58 4.98 12.88 1.81
N TYR A 59 5.07 11.94 0.88
CA TYR A 59 4.06 10.94 0.62
C TYR A 59 4.51 9.55 1.07
N SER A 60 3.58 8.77 1.62
CA SER A 60 3.67 7.33 1.71
C SER A 60 2.78 6.75 0.62
N TYR A 61 3.39 6.19 -0.42
CA TYR A 61 2.65 5.64 -1.54
C TYR A 61 2.05 4.30 -1.14
N ASP A 62 0.76 4.15 -1.38
CA ASP A 62 0.02 2.92 -1.18
C ASP A 62 -0.45 2.42 -2.55
N MET A 63 -0.04 1.20 -2.91
CA MET A 63 -0.46 0.59 -4.16
C MET A 63 -1.83 -0.06 -3.97
N LEU A 64 -2.75 0.26 -4.87
CA LEU A 64 -4.03 -0.42 -4.90
C LEU A 64 -3.83 -1.90 -5.24
N GLY A 65 -4.45 -2.76 -4.44
CA GLY A 65 -4.38 -4.20 -4.55
C GLY A 65 -3.99 -4.84 -3.23
N GLU A 66 -4.86 -5.67 -2.72
CA GLU A 66 -4.70 -6.43 -1.49
C GLU A 66 -5.40 -7.78 -1.65
N GLY A 67 -5.17 -8.71 -0.72
CA GLY A 67 -5.83 -10.00 -0.73
C GLY A 67 -5.50 -10.84 -1.95
N ALA A 68 -4.21 -11.14 -2.18
CA ALA A 68 -3.81 -12.08 -3.22
C ALA A 68 -4.56 -13.41 -3.06
N ARG A 69 -5.21 -13.87 -4.12
CA ARG A 69 -6.00 -15.12 -4.09
C ARG A 69 -5.18 -16.32 -4.51
N THR A 70 -4.15 -16.10 -5.31
CA THR A 70 -3.25 -17.14 -5.81
C THR A 70 -1.79 -16.76 -5.59
N GLN A 71 -0.89 -17.74 -5.66
CA GLN A 71 0.55 -17.46 -5.60
C GLN A 71 0.99 -16.53 -6.74
N LYS A 72 0.39 -16.68 -7.92
CA LYS A 72 0.66 -15.81 -9.07
C LYS A 72 0.30 -14.35 -8.77
N ASP A 73 -0.82 -14.09 -8.09
CA ASP A 73 -1.20 -12.74 -7.70
C ASP A 73 -0.20 -12.17 -6.69
N ALA A 74 0.16 -12.96 -5.68
CA ALA A 74 1.13 -12.56 -4.66
C ALA A 74 2.51 -12.23 -5.26
N ASP A 75 2.97 -12.99 -6.24
CA ASP A 75 4.23 -12.75 -6.94
C ASP A 75 4.16 -11.52 -7.85
N ALA A 76 3.00 -11.27 -8.46
CA ALA A 76 2.76 -10.06 -9.24
C ALA A 76 2.77 -8.79 -8.34
N TYR A 77 2.07 -8.83 -7.20
CA TYR A 77 2.09 -7.74 -6.22
C TYR A 77 3.48 -7.52 -5.64
N PHE A 78 4.19 -8.59 -5.28
CA PHE A 78 5.58 -8.47 -4.79
C PHE A 78 6.47 -7.77 -5.82
N THR A 79 6.37 -8.15 -7.09
CA THR A 79 7.13 -7.53 -8.18
C THR A 79 6.76 -6.06 -8.35
N ALA A 80 5.48 -5.72 -8.25
CA ALA A 80 5.01 -4.35 -8.34
C ALA A 80 5.49 -3.50 -7.15
N TYR A 81 5.49 -4.03 -5.91
CA TYR A 81 6.10 -3.37 -4.75
C TYR A 81 7.60 -3.11 -4.97
N ALA A 82 8.34 -4.12 -5.42
CA ALA A 82 9.77 -3.97 -5.68
C ALA A 82 10.06 -2.92 -6.76
N HIS A 83 9.23 -2.86 -7.82
CA HIS A 83 9.32 -1.83 -8.84
C HIS A 83 9.04 -0.43 -8.28
N SER A 84 7.99 -0.30 -7.49
CA SER A 84 7.60 0.97 -6.87
C SER A 84 8.65 1.47 -5.88
N ILE A 85 9.23 0.60 -5.05
CA ILE A 85 10.33 0.96 -4.14
C ILE A 85 11.52 1.53 -4.90
N LYS A 86 11.89 0.93 -6.04
CA LYS A 86 12.98 1.44 -6.88
C LYS A 86 12.67 2.83 -7.44
N ALA A 87 11.47 3.03 -7.97
CA ALA A 87 11.06 4.32 -8.53
C ALA A 87 11.01 5.42 -7.45
N ILE A 88 10.41 5.13 -6.29
CA ILE A 88 10.36 6.03 -5.14
C ILE A 88 11.78 6.34 -4.64
N GLY A 89 12.62 5.31 -4.53
CA GLY A 89 14.00 5.45 -4.06
C GLY A 89 14.85 6.35 -4.97
N GLN A 90 14.69 6.22 -6.27
CA GLN A 90 15.35 7.10 -7.25
C GLN A 90 14.89 8.56 -7.11
N ALA A 91 13.59 8.77 -6.85
CA ALA A 91 13.01 10.10 -6.63
C ALA A 91 13.43 10.71 -5.28
N ALA A 92 13.71 9.90 -4.27
CA ALA A 92 14.00 10.33 -2.89
C ALA A 92 15.31 11.11 -2.71
N LYS A 93 16.28 10.89 -3.60
CA LYS A 93 17.58 11.62 -3.62
C LYS A 93 18.36 11.54 -2.30
N GLY A 94 18.26 10.42 -1.54
CA GLY A 94 19.05 10.17 -0.35
C GLY A 94 18.76 11.09 0.86
N LYS A 95 17.55 11.62 0.99
CA LYS A 95 17.18 12.51 2.10
C LYS A 95 16.89 11.79 3.42
N GLY A 96 16.94 10.47 3.42
CA GLY A 96 16.61 9.61 4.56
C GLY A 96 15.10 9.33 4.70
N PRO A 97 14.72 8.28 5.45
CA PRO A 97 13.36 7.75 5.45
C PRO A 97 12.30 8.70 6.01
N ARG A 98 12.71 9.71 6.80
CA ARG A 98 11.78 10.70 7.37
C ARG A 98 11.49 11.89 6.45
N LYS A 99 12.37 12.17 5.51
CA LYS A 99 12.28 13.33 4.60
C LYS A 99 12.08 12.92 3.14
N SER A 100 12.08 11.62 2.88
CA SER A 100 11.83 11.04 1.57
C SER A 100 10.41 10.50 1.49
N PRO A 101 9.82 10.42 0.28
CA PRO A 101 8.66 9.60 0.09
C PRO A 101 8.95 8.15 0.47
N GLY A 102 7.94 7.44 0.95
CA GLY A 102 8.02 6.04 1.33
C GLY A 102 6.91 5.22 0.68
N ILE A 103 6.80 3.96 1.10
CA ILE A 103 5.80 3.03 0.58
C ILE A 103 5.06 2.34 1.73
N SER A 104 3.78 2.05 1.53
CA SER A 104 2.98 1.16 2.36
C SER A 104 2.86 -0.20 1.72
N VAL A 105 2.93 -1.26 2.52
CA VAL A 105 2.87 -2.66 2.07
C VAL A 105 1.81 -3.41 2.88
N LYS A 106 0.89 -4.09 2.19
CA LYS A 106 -0.09 -5.00 2.78
C LYS A 106 0.42 -6.43 2.73
N LEU A 107 0.40 -7.11 3.86
CA LEU A 107 0.88 -8.50 3.94
C LEU A 107 -0.01 -9.45 3.15
N SER A 108 -1.32 -9.16 3.08
CA SER A 108 -2.27 -9.92 2.27
C SER A 108 -2.01 -9.82 0.76
N ALA A 109 -1.33 -8.79 0.29
CA ALA A 109 -0.96 -8.66 -1.11
C ALA A 109 0.19 -9.60 -1.50
N ILE A 110 1.10 -9.92 -0.58
CA ILE A 110 2.30 -10.72 -0.87
C ILE A 110 2.19 -12.20 -0.52
N HIS A 111 1.00 -12.62 0.00
CA HIS A 111 0.75 -14.02 0.33
C HIS A 111 -0.73 -14.41 0.18
N PRO A 112 -1.07 -15.49 -0.56
CA PRO A 112 -2.47 -15.83 -0.86
C PRO A 112 -3.22 -16.49 0.32
N ARG A 113 -2.52 -16.84 1.39
CA ARG A 113 -3.09 -17.50 2.58
C ARG A 113 -2.61 -16.82 3.86
N TYR A 114 -2.69 -15.49 3.87
CA TYR A 114 -2.36 -14.70 5.04
C TYR A 114 -3.50 -14.78 6.07
N GLU A 115 -3.52 -15.86 6.81
CA GLU A 115 -4.53 -16.21 7.80
C GLU A 115 -3.86 -16.85 9.03
N PHE A 116 -4.41 -16.63 10.23
CA PHE A 116 -3.88 -17.23 11.46
C PHE A 116 -3.90 -18.76 11.42
N SER A 117 -4.91 -19.37 10.77
CA SER A 117 -5.00 -20.82 10.54
C SER A 117 -3.84 -21.41 9.73
N GLN A 118 -3.09 -20.59 9.03
CA GLN A 118 -1.90 -20.96 8.24
C GLN A 118 -0.60 -20.43 8.85
N LYS A 119 -0.59 -20.15 10.17
CA LYS A 119 0.51 -19.48 10.87
C LYS A 119 1.87 -20.11 10.58
N ASP A 120 1.99 -21.42 10.64
CA ASP A 120 3.27 -22.10 10.44
C ASP A 120 3.89 -21.80 9.06
N ARG A 121 3.07 -21.82 8.03
CA ARG A 121 3.50 -21.50 6.67
C ARG A 121 3.75 -19.99 6.50
N VAL A 122 2.84 -19.18 6.98
CA VAL A 122 2.89 -17.72 6.90
C VAL A 122 4.15 -17.19 7.58
N MET A 123 4.51 -17.70 8.76
CA MET A 123 5.70 -17.30 9.53
C MET A 123 7.03 -17.69 8.88
N VAL A 124 7.01 -18.51 7.84
CA VAL A 124 8.18 -18.81 7.01
C VAL A 124 8.20 -17.91 5.77
N GLU A 125 7.10 -17.86 5.02
CA GLU A 125 7.07 -17.28 3.69
C GLU A 125 6.95 -15.75 3.68
N ILE A 126 6.12 -15.14 4.53
CA ILE A 126 5.92 -13.68 4.54
C ILE A 126 7.14 -12.92 5.07
N PRO A 127 7.77 -13.31 6.20
CA PRO A 127 8.96 -12.61 6.68
C PRO A 127 10.07 -12.53 5.64
N GLU A 128 10.31 -13.61 4.90
CA GLU A 128 11.30 -13.64 3.83
C GLU A 128 11.00 -12.64 2.69
N LYS A 129 9.74 -12.56 2.28
CA LYS A 129 9.29 -11.60 1.26
C LYS A 129 9.36 -10.17 1.79
N LEU A 130 8.84 -9.92 2.98
CA LEU A 130 8.87 -8.59 3.61
C LEU A 130 10.30 -8.12 3.82
N LYS A 131 11.19 -8.98 4.32
CA LYS A 131 12.63 -8.68 4.47
C LYS A 131 13.25 -8.23 3.14
N LYS A 132 12.98 -8.91 2.04
CA LYS A 132 13.49 -8.53 0.71
C LYS A 132 13.04 -7.13 0.30
N LEU A 133 11.77 -6.78 0.54
CA LEU A 133 11.27 -5.43 0.27
C LEU A 133 11.93 -4.39 1.20
N CYS A 134 12.11 -4.73 2.48
CA CYS A 134 12.80 -3.87 3.45
C CYS A 134 14.27 -3.63 3.07
N LEU A 135 14.99 -4.66 2.64
CA LEU A 135 16.37 -4.52 2.17
C LEU A 135 16.46 -3.60 0.94
N LEU A 136 15.49 -3.72 0.03
CA LEU A 136 15.41 -2.84 -1.12
C LEU A 136 15.11 -1.40 -0.71
N ALA A 137 14.19 -1.18 0.22
CA ALA A 137 13.90 0.16 0.77
C ALA A 137 15.10 0.75 1.52
N LYS A 138 15.82 -0.08 2.29
CA LYS A 138 17.07 0.28 2.95
C LYS A 138 18.14 0.73 1.97
N GLN A 139 18.30 0.03 0.84
CA GLN A 139 19.27 0.40 -0.21
C GLN A 139 19.07 1.82 -0.74
N TYR A 140 17.82 2.28 -0.79
CA TYR A 140 17.46 3.63 -1.22
C TYR A 140 17.26 4.62 -0.06
N ASP A 141 17.42 4.16 1.18
CA ASP A 141 17.19 4.93 2.41
C ASP A 141 15.82 5.63 2.44
N ILE A 142 14.77 4.90 2.08
CA ILE A 142 13.37 5.33 2.14
C ILE A 142 12.59 4.56 3.20
N GLY A 143 11.40 5.06 3.58
CA GLY A 143 10.52 4.40 4.52
C GLY A 143 9.69 3.29 3.86
N LEU A 144 9.50 2.17 4.59
CA LEU A 144 8.53 1.14 4.27
C LEU A 144 7.66 0.89 5.50
N THR A 145 6.36 1.10 5.36
CA THR A 145 5.37 0.90 6.43
C THR A 145 4.52 -0.32 6.13
N VAL A 146 4.42 -1.24 7.09
CA VAL A 146 3.45 -2.34 7.02
C VAL A 146 2.09 -1.79 7.42
N ASP A 147 1.10 -1.94 6.55
CA ASP A 147 -0.27 -1.51 6.81
C ASP A 147 -0.96 -2.45 7.79
N ALA A 148 -1.86 -1.90 8.60
CA ALA A 148 -2.78 -2.68 9.41
C ALA A 148 -3.95 -3.15 8.52
N GLU A 149 -4.36 -4.38 8.72
CA GLU A 149 -5.45 -5.01 8.01
C GLU A 149 -6.54 -5.44 9.02
N GLU A 150 -7.33 -6.48 8.75
CA GLU A 150 -8.41 -6.94 9.62
C GLU A 150 -7.90 -7.33 11.02
N SER A 151 -8.74 -7.20 12.06
CA SER A 151 -8.32 -7.37 13.45
C SER A 151 -7.86 -8.79 13.79
N GLU A 152 -8.45 -9.81 13.18
CA GLU A 152 -8.02 -11.20 13.35
C GLU A 152 -6.61 -11.49 12.83
N ARG A 153 -6.05 -10.58 12.04
CA ARG A 153 -4.68 -10.67 11.54
C ARG A 153 -3.67 -9.89 12.40
N LEU A 154 -4.12 -9.18 13.43
CA LEU A 154 -3.25 -8.34 14.24
C LEU A 154 -2.08 -9.15 14.83
N ASP A 155 -2.38 -10.23 15.55
CA ASP A 155 -1.35 -11.01 16.25
C ASP A 155 -0.31 -11.58 15.29
N ILE A 156 -0.75 -12.20 14.20
CA ILE A 156 0.16 -12.76 13.21
C ILE A 156 0.97 -11.66 12.49
N SER A 157 0.39 -10.46 12.30
CA SER A 157 1.12 -9.34 11.72
C SER A 157 2.23 -8.84 12.65
N LEU A 158 1.96 -8.77 13.95
CA LEU A 158 2.96 -8.38 14.95
C LEU A 158 4.10 -9.40 15.04
N ASP A 159 3.81 -10.69 15.00
CA ASP A 159 4.81 -11.76 14.96
C ASP A 159 5.74 -11.64 13.73
N ILE A 160 5.17 -11.37 12.55
CA ILE A 160 5.92 -11.15 11.30
C ILE A 160 6.79 -9.90 11.42
N ILE A 161 6.22 -8.80 11.92
CA ILE A 161 6.91 -7.53 12.10
C ILE A 161 8.08 -7.68 13.06
N GLU A 162 7.89 -8.33 14.23
CA GLU A 162 8.99 -8.58 15.17
C GLU A 162 10.12 -9.36 14.49
N LYS A 163 9.78 -10.45 13.81
CA LYS A 163 10.77 -11.29 13.12
C LYS A 163 11.61 -10.52 12.12
N VAL A 164 10.97 -9.66 11.31
CA VAL A 164 11.68 -8.85 10.31
C VAL A 164 12.39 -7.67 10.95
N PHE A 165 11.76 -6.97 11.90
CA PHE A 165 12.38 -5.83 12.55
C PHE A 165 13.62 -6.21 13.35
N CYS A 166 13.66 -7.40 13.95
CA CYS A 166 14.83 -7.90 14.69
C CYS A 166 15.98 -8.40 13.80
N ASP A 167 15.78 -8.47 12.50
CA ASP A 167 16.78 -9.01 11.57
C ASP A 167 18.04 -8.12 11.51
N ALA A 168 19.21 -8.74 11.64
CA ALA A 168 20.49 -8.06 11.69
C ALA A 168 20.82 -7.27 10.41
N ASP A 169 20.36 -7.75 9.24
CA ASP A 169 20.61 -7.10 7.96
C ASP A 169 19.88 -5.73 7.84
N LEU A 170 18.90 -5.50 8.71
CA LEU A 170 18.16 -4.22 8.76
C LEU A 170 18.65 -3.27 9.86
N ARG A 171 19.71 -3.61 10.59
CA ARG A 171 20.14 -2.92 11.84
C ARG A 171 20.34 -1.42 11.68
N ASP A 172 20.98 -0.97 10.61
CA ASP A 172 21.37 0.42 10.42
C ASP A 172 20.32 1.26 9.65
N TRP A 173 19.10 0.74 9.54
CA TRP A 173 18.03 1.41 8.82
C TRP A 173 16.83 1.73 9.72
N ASN A 174 16.49 3.01 9.84
CA ASN A 174 15.37 3.52 10.65
C ASN A 174 14.11 3.79 9.80
N GLY A 175 13.99 3.18 8.63
CA GLY A 175 12.87 3.36 7.70
C GLY A 175 11.75 2.32 7.85
N PHE A 176 11.89 1.35 8.77
CA PHE A 176 10.81 0.39 9.03
C PHE A 176 9.66 1.08 9.78
N GLY A 177 8.44 0.83 9.35
CA GLY A 177 7.25 1.42 9.94
C GLY A 177 6.08 0.43 10.05
N ILE A 178 5.12 0.79 10.90
CA ILE A 178 3.87 0.08 11.10
C ILE A 178 2.71 1.08 11.18
N ALA A 179 1.56 0.71 10.62
CA ALA A 179 0.29 1.37 10.88
C ALA A 179 -0.41 0.74 12.09
N VAL A 180 -0.96 1.58 12.98
CA VAL A 180 -1.73 1.14 14.15
C VAL A 180 -3.11 1.76 14.08
N GLN A 181 -4.15 0.94 14.18
CA GLN A 181 -5.55 1.36 14.12
C GLN A 181 -6.05 1.78 15.51
N SER A 182 -6.25 3.08 15.70
CA SER A 182 -6.56 3.65 17.02
C SER A 182 -7.99 3.39 17.51
N TYR A 183 -8.90 2.90 16.67
CA TYR A 183 -10.25 2.54 17.09
C TYR A 183 -10.28 1.28 17.95
N GLN A 184 -9.28 0.41 17.80
CA GLN A 184 -9.18 -0.83 18.55
C GLN A 184 -8.73 -0.58 19.99
N LYS A 185 -9.37 -1.22 20.96
CA LYS A 185 -8.98 -1.16 22.39
C LYS A 185 -7.58 -1.71 22.61
N SER A 186 -7.11 -2.62 21.76
CA SER A 186 -5.75 -3.18 21.78
C SER A 186 -4.67 -2.21 21.31
N ALA A 187 -5.01 -1.10 20.66
CA ALA A 187 -4.04 -0.19 20.08
C ALA A 187 -3.00 0.34 21.10
N ILE A 188 -3.42 0.60 22.34
CA ILE A 188 -2.49 1.06 23.39
C ILE A 188 -1.45 -0.01 23.74
N PHE A 189 -1.84 -1.27 23.80
CA PHE A 189 -0.93 -2.39 24.07
C PHE A 189 0.02 -2.63 22.90
N VAL A 190 -0.42 -2.41 21.67
CA VAL A 190 0.45 -2.46 20.49
C VAL A 190 1.53 -1.37 20.57
N ILE A 191 1.17 -0.16 21.00
CA ILE A 191 2.14 0.94 21.18
C ILE A 191 3.15 0.61 22.26
N ASP A 192 2.71 0.04 23.41
CA ASP A 192 3.61 -0.37 24.49
C ASP A 192 4.55 -1.50 24.01
N TRP A 193 4.03 -2.49 23.32
CA TRP A 193 4.83 -3.56 22.70
C TRP A 193 5.87 -3.00 21.72
N LEU A 194 5.50 -2.05 20.85
CA LEU A 194 6.42 -1.39 19.92
C LEU A 194 7.55 -0.65 20.68
N ARG A 195 7.23 0.01 21.77
CA ARG A 195 8.22 0.67 22.63
C ARG A 195 9.23 -0.35 23.17
N GLU A 196 8.75 -1.46 23.73
CA GLU A 196 9.62 -2.53 24.25
C GLU A 196 10.48 -3.16 23.14
N LEU A 197 9.89 -3.43 22.00
CA LEU A 197 10.60 -3.97 20.84
C LEU A 197 11.72 -3.04 20.36
N THR A 198 11.46 -1.72 20.29
CA THR A 198 12.46 -0.73 19.89
C THR A 198 13.60 -0.63 20.91
N GLN A 199 13.31 -0.74 22.21
CA GLN A 199 14.32 -0.79 23.27
C GLN A 199 15.18 -2.06 23.20
N LYS A 200 14.54 -3.23 23.01
CA LYS A 200 15.20 -4.52 22.85
C LYS A 200 16.19 -4.53 21.67
N VAL A 201 15.81 -3.94 20.56
CA VAL A 201 16.63 -3.93 19.33
C VAL A 201 17.59 -2.73 19.27
N GLY A 202 17.36 -1.68 20.06
CA GLY A 202 18.15 -0.45 20.03
C GLY A 202 17.94 0.37 18.75
N ARG A 203 16.74 0.30 18.15
CA ARG A 203 16.44 0.91 16.84
C ARG A 203 15.08 1.60 16.84
N LYS A 204 14.95 2.66 16.03
CA LYS A 204 13.68 3.40 15.90
C LYS A 204 12.76 2.70 14.91
N ILE A 205 11.46 2.78 15.16
CA ILE A 205 10.38 2.38 14.26
C ILE A 205 9.49 3.57 13.96
N MET A 206 8.99 3.70 12.74
CA MET A 206 8.01 4.71 12.37
C MET A 206 6.61 4.19 12.68
N VAL A 207 5.81 4.98 13.37
CA VAL A 207 4.41 4.63 13.68
C VAL A 207 3.48 5.59 12.97
N ARG A 208 2.59 5.05 12.16
CA ARG A 208 1.47 5.78 11.56
C ARG A 208 0.21 5.41 12.34
N LEU A 209 -0.20 6.28 13.26
CA LEU A 209 -1.46 6.11 13.97
C LEU A 209 -2.61 6.54 13.06
N VAL A 210 -3.46 5.61 12.71
CA VAL A 210 -4.62 5.82 11.84
C VAL A 210 -5.91 5.62 12.63
N LYS A 211 -7.01 6.25 12.18
CA LYS A 211 -8.32 6.01 12.78
C LYS A 211 -8.69 4.52 12.72
N GLY A 212 -8.50 3.91 11.55
CA GLY A 212 -8.86 2.55 11.23
C GLY A 212 -9.88 2.51 10.08
N ALA A 213 -9.86 1.45 9.30
CA ALA A 213 -10.67 1.30 8.10
C ALA A 213 -11.49 0.00 8.07
N TYR A 214 -11.14 -0.96 8.90
CA TYR A 214 -11.79 -2.27 8.93
C TYR A 214 -12.81 -2.32 10.04
N TRP A 215 -14.00 -2.85 9.73
CA TRP A 215 -15.05 -3.16 10.69
C TRP A 215 -14.92 -4.63 11.07
N ASP A 216 -14.86 -4.89 12.37
CA ASP A 216 -14.79 -6.23 12.93
C ASP A 216 -16.05 -6.54 13.72
#